data_644c6a69d50bd21be3ddf22a4bce1fed
#
_entry.id   644c6a69d50bd21be3ddf22a4bce1fed
#
_cell.length_a   1.000
_cell.length_b   1.000
_cell.length_c   1.000
_cell.angle_alpha   90.00
_cell.angle_beta   90.00
_cell.angle_gamma   90.00
#
_symmetry.space_group_name_H-M   'P 1'
#
loop_
_entity.id
_entity.type
_entity.pdbx_description
1 polymer ?
#
loop_
_entity_poly.entity_id
_entity_poly.type
_entity_poly.pdbx_seq_one_letter_code
_entity_poly.pdbx_strand_id
1 'polypeptide(L)'
;RVTFRQADACALPADLLDFDAVLLANLLCRLPSPAACLGRLDGDRGLVKPGGIVVVVSPYTWMERFTPREVWLGGYQDDEGREHYSEEGLQAALGKNFDLLDKHDMPLLIREHERKYQYIVSQAMVFRRRL
;
A
#
# COMPACT_ATOMS: atom_id res chain seq x y z
N ARG A 1 -7.05 2.71 23.94
CA ARG A 1 -7.06 4.15 23.67
C ARG A 1 -6.73 4.39 22.20
N VAL A 2 -7.48 5.26 21.52
CA VAL A 2 -7.28 5.64 20.12
C VAL A 2 -6.86 7.11 20.04
N THR A 3 -5.90 7.41 19.16
CA THR A 3 -5.47 8.78 18.85
C THR A 3 -5.58 9.00 17.34
N PHE A 4 -6.14 10.14 16.94
CA PHE A 4 -6.22 10.56 15.53
C PHE A 4 -5.26 11.72 15.28
N ARG A 5 -4.51 11.64 14.18
CA ARG A 5 -3.58 12.70 13.74
C ARG A 5 -3.76 12.95 12.24
N GLN A 6 -3.77 14.20 11.85
CA GLN A 6 -3.67 14.57 10.44
C GLN A 6 -2.20 14.58 10.03
N ALA A 7 -1.85 13.89 8.95
CA ALA A 7 -0.50 13.85 8.40
C ALA A 7 -0.52 13.51 6.91
N ASP A 8 0.58 13.82 6.22
CA ASP A 8 0.83 13.38 4.85
C ASP A 8 1.49 11.99 4.87
N ALA A 9 0.90 11.02 4.20
CA ALA A 9 1.43 9.66 4.14
C ALA A 9 2.77 9.56 3.40
N CYS A 10 3.10 10.52 2.54
CA CYS A 10 4.41 10.63 1.88
C CYS A 10 5.46 11.36 2.72
N ALA A 11 5.06 12.01 3.82
CA ALA A 11 5.93 12.80 4.70
C ALA A 11 5.49 12.66 6.17
N LEU A 12 5.38 11.43 6.65
CA LEU A 12 4.92 11.15 8.02
C LEU A 12 5.87 11.72 9.08
N PRO A 13 5.33 12.23 10.20
CA PRO A 13 6.11 12.73 11.31
C PRO A 13 7.12 11.70 11.81
N ALA A 14 8.29 12.20 12.20
CA ALA A 14 9.42 11.35 12.59
C ALA A 14 9.24 10.65 13.96
N ASP A 15 8.28 11.10 14.76
CA ASP A 15 7.91 10.48 16.04
C ASP A 15 6.99 9.27 15.89
N LEU A 16 6.45 9.02 14.68
CA LEU A 16 5.70 7.80 14.36
C LEU A 16 6.69 6.70 13.99
N LEU A 17 6.95 5.77 14.89
CA LEU A 17 7.90 4.68 14.69
C LEU A 17 7.58 3.47 15.59
N ASP A 18 8.15 2.33 15.27
CA ASP A 18 8.15 1.09 16.06
C ASP A 18 6.77 0.53 16.42
N PHE A 19 5.80 0.66 15.52
CA PHE A 19 4.50 0.04 15.69
C PHE A 19 4.57 -1.49 15.52
N ASP A 20 3.75 -2.21 16.28
CA ASP A 20 3.58 -3.67 16.16
C ASP A 20 2.95 -4.05 14.82
N ALA A 21 2.03 -3.24 14.34
CA ALA A 21 1.35 -3.41 13.07
C ALA A 21 1.00 -2.07 12.42
N VAL A 22 1.07 -2.02 11.10
CA VAL A 22 0.66 -0.90 10.26
C VAL A 22 -0.31 -1.37 9.20
N LEU A 23 -1.43 -0.67 9.04
CA LEU A 23 -2.42 -0.92 8.00
C LEU A 23 -2.42 0.22 6.99
N LEU A 24 -2.21 -0.11 5.72
CA LEU A 24 -2.34 0.78 4.57
C LEU A 24 -3.58 0.34 3.78
N ALA A 25 -4.75 0.93 4.09
CA ALA A 25 -6.01 0.53 3.48
C ALA A 25 -6.43 1.49 2.37
N ASN A 26 -6.47 1.00 1.13
CA ASN A 26 -6.89 1.75 -0.07
C ASN A 26 -6.14 3.08 -0.25
N LEU A 27 -4.89 3.13 0.15
CA LEU A 27 -4.07 4.35 0.25
C LEU A 27 -3.09 4.50 -0.92
N LEU A 28 -2.30 3.47 -1.25
CA LEU A 28 -1.14 3.57 -2.13
C LEU A 28 -1.49 4.16 -3.51
N CYS A 29 -2.60 3.73 -4.11
CA CYS A 29 -3.03 4.20 -5.42
C CYS A 29 -3.66 5.62 -5.41
N ARG A 30 -3.55 6.34 -4.31
CA ARG A 30 -4.00 7.74 -4.13
C ARG A 30 -2.86 8.67 -3.70
N LEU A 31 -1.65 8.14 -3.56
CA LEU A 31 -0.48 8.91 -3.14
C LEU A 31 0.30 9.46 -4.35
N PRO A 32 0.83 10.68 -4.27
CA PRO A 32 1.73 11.19 -5.30
C PRO A 32 3.04 10.38 -5.41
N SER A 33 3.47 9.73 -4.31
CA SER A 33 4.64 8.86 -4.27
C SER A 33 4.41 7.64 -3.39
N PRO A 34 3.92 6.51 -3.92
CA PRO A 34 3.83 5.25 -3.18
C PRO A 34 5.16 4.83 -2.55
N ALA A 35 6.28 5.03 -3.27
CA ALA A 35 7.61 4.70 -2.78
C ALA A 35 8.00 5.47 -1.53
N ALA A 36 7.63 6.76 -1.41
CA ALA A 36 7.90 7.55 -0.21
C ALA A 36 7.16 7.01 1.02
N CYS A 37 5.91 6.58 0.84
CA CYS A 37 5.13 5.93 1.90
C CYS A 37 5.73 4.57 2.29
N LEU A 38 6.02 3.71 1.32
CA LEU A 38 6.58 2.38 1.57
C LEU A 38 7.97 2.45 2.18
N GLY A 39 8.81 3.38 1.74
CA GLY A 39 10.16 3.59 2.30
C GLY A 39 10.17 4.07 3.76
N ARG A 40 9.00 4.46 4.29
CA ARG A 40 8.86 4.86 5.69
C ARG A 40 8.52 3.67 6.61
N LEU A 41 8.25 2.49 6.03
CA LEU A 41 7.85 1.31 6.82
C LEU A 41 9.00 0.66 7.58
N ASP A 42 10.23 0.73 7.05
CA ASP A 42 11.43 0.10 7.61
C ASP A 42 12.56 1.10 7.90
N GLY A 43 13.79 0.58 8.15
CA GLY A 43 14.96 1.38 8.51
C GLY A 43 15.00 1.74 10.00
N ASP A 44 16.00 2.54 10.38
CA ASP A 44 16.26 2.92 11.80
C ASP A 44 15.11 3.70 12.46
N ARG A 45 14.31 4.36 11.64
CA ARG A 45 13.12 5.12 12.07
C ARG A 45 11.86 4.60 11.40
N GLY A 46 11.81 3.30 11.10
CA GLY A 46 10.70 2.65 10.44
C GLY A 46 9.41 2.73 11.26
N LEU A 47 8.26 2.86 10.55
CA LEU A 47 6.95 2.77 11.20
C LEU A 47 6.74 1.44 11.87
N VAL A 48 7.24 0.36 11.26
CA VAL A 48 7.05 -1.00 11.74
C VAL A 48 8.31 -1.45 12.46
N LYS A 49 8.19 -1.95 13.68
CA LYS A 49 9.34 -2.52 14.40
C LYS A 49 9.85 -3.81 13.73
N PRO A 50 11.11 -4.22 13.92
CA PRO A 50 11.58 -5.53 13.50
C PRO A 50 10.64 -6.64 14.01
N GLY A 51 10.26 -7.59 13.13
CA GLY A 51 9.26 -8.62 13.41
C GLY A 51 7.79 -8.17 13.39
N GLY A 52 7.53 -6.88 13.26
CA GLY A 52 6.18 -6.33 13.16
C GLY A 52 5.51 -6.58 11.81
N ILE A 53 4.25 -6.28 11.71
CA ILE A 53 3.37 -6.63 10.57
C ILE A 53 2.98 -5.39 9.77
N VAL A 54 2.95 -5.51 8.46
CA VAL A 54 2.30 -4.57 7.55
C VAL A 54 1.17 -5.29 6.83
N VAL A 55 0.01 -4.67 6.80
CA VAL A 55 -1.12 -5.10 5.96
C VAL A 55 -1.37 -4.02 4.92
N VAL A 56 -1.24 -4.36 3.66
CA VAL A 56 -1.57 -3.48 2.53
C VAL A 56 -2.85 -3.98 1.89
N VAL A 57 -3.87 -3.14 1.85
CA VAL A 57 -5.13 -3.42 1.13
C VAL A 57 -5.24 -2.44 -0.02
N SER A 58 -5.36 -2.93 -1.24
CA SER A 58 -5.45 -2.06 -2.42
C SER A 58 -6.28 -2.68 -3.53
N PRO A 59 -7.14 -1.90 -4.21
CA PRO A 59 -7.78 -2.29 -5.46
C PRO A 59 -6.85 -2.06 -6.67
N TYR A 60 -5.67 -1.48 -6.47
CA TYR A 60 -4.71 -1.09 -7.52
C TYR A 60 -5.33 -0.23 -8.64
N THR A 61 -6.34 0.57 -8.30
CA THR A 61 -6.96 1.51 -9.23
C THR A 61 -6.13 2.79 -9.31
N TRP A 62 -5.06 2.74 -10.08
CA TRP A 62 -4.19 3.88 -10.32
C TRP A 62 -4.90 4.96 -11.14
N MET A 63 -4.67 6.22 -10.82
CA MET A 63 -5.20 7.38 -11.53
C MET A 63 -4.15 8.48 -11.57
N GLU A 64 -3.78 8.95 -12.76
CA GLU A 64 -2.72 9.96 -12.97
C GLU A 64 -2.97 11.25 -12.20
N ARG A 65 -4.23 11.61 -11.96
CA ARG A 65 -4.59 12.80 -11.15
C ARG A 65 -4.13 12.72 -9.70
N PHE A 66 -3.83 11.53 -9.17
CA PHE A 66 -3.33 11.32 -7.82
C PHE A 66 -1.87 10.84 -7.81
N THR A 67 -1.56 9.91 -8.69
CA THR A 67 -0.28 9.21 -8.74
C THR A 67 0.25 9.28 -10.16
N PRO A 68 1.35 9.99 -10.44
CA PRO A 68 1.97 10.01 -11.77
C PRO A 68 2.26 8.59 -12.25
N ARG A 69 2.04 8.33 -13.54
CA ARG A 69 2.15 6.97 -14.11
C ARG A 69 3.53 6.35 -13.92
N GLU A 70 4.57 7.17 -13.94
CA GLU A 70 5.96 6.76 -13.82
C GLU A 70 6.28 6.12 -12.46
N VAL A 71 5.45 6.34 -11.45
CA VAL A 71 5.63 5.82 -10.08
C VAL A 71 4.57 4.80 -9.67
N TRP A 72 3.74 4.33 -10.62
CA TRP A 72 2.84 3.22 -10.36
C TRP A 72 3.64 1.95 -10.08
N LEU A 73 3.17 1.17 -9.11
CA LEU A 73 3.81 -0.12 -8.80
C LEU A 73 3.52 -1.20 -9.85
N GLY A 74 2.62 -0.96 -10.76
CA GLY A 74 2.19 -1.86 -11.84
C GLY A 74 0.85 -1.41 -12.40
N GLY A 75 0.17 -2.29 -13.15
CA GLY A 75 -1.07 -1.97 -13.84
C GLY A 75 -0.84 -1.25 -15.17
N TYR A 76 0.28 -1.54 -15.82
CA TYR A 76 0.64 -0.99 -17.13
C TYR A 76 1.40 -2.02 -17.99
N GLN A 77 1.45 -1.74 -19.28
CA GLN A 77 2.37 -2.41 -20.22
C GLN A 77 3.55 -1.49 -20.51
N ASP A 78 4.75 -2.07 -20.64
CA ASP A 78 5.93 -1.34 -21.09
C ASP A 78 5.98 -1.23 -22.62
N ASP A 79 7.01 -0.55 -23.15
CA ASP A 79 7.18 -0.33 -24.59
C ASP A 79 7.43 -1.63 -25.38
N GLU A 80 7.79 -2.72 -24.69
CA GLU A 80 7.97 -4.05 -25.28
C GLU A 80 6.68 -4.91 -25.17
N GLY A 81 5.59 -4.34 -24.63
CA GLY A 81 4.30 -5.00 -24.48
C GLY A 81 4.21 -5.97 -23.30
N ARG A 82 5.18 -5.95 -22.36
CA ARG A 82 5.14 -6.79 -21.17
C ARG A 82 4.23 -6.14 -20.13
N GLU A 83 3.37 -6.96 -19.53
CA GLU A 83 2.49 -6.54 -18.44
C GLU A 83 3.26 -6.47 -17.11
N HIS A 84 3.03 -5.41 -16.37
CA HIS A 84 3.55 -5.20 -15.02
C HIS A 84 2.39 -5.17 -14.04
N TYR A 85 2.35 -6.14 -13.14
CA TYR A 85 1.29 -6.27 -12.15
C TYR A 85 1.63 -5.51 -10.87
N SER A 86 0.65 -4.80 -10.31
CA SER A 86 0.84 -4.02 -9.09
C SER A 86 1.19 -4.87 -7.88
N GLU A 87 0.68 -6.09 -7.81
CA GLU A 87 1.05 -7.08 -6.80
C GLU A 87 2.55 -7.36 -6.80
N GLU A 88 3.13 -7.61 -7.98
CA GLU A 88 4.56 -7.88 -8.15
C GLU A 88 5.40 -6.66 -7.79
N GLY A 89 4.96 -5.47 -8.20
CA GLY A 89 5.63 -4.21 -7.86
C GLY A 89 5.62 -3.92 -6.36
N LEU A 90 4.52 -4.22 -5.66
CA LEU A 90 4.46 -4.10 -4.21
C LEU A 90 5.38 -5.11 -3.52
N GLN A 91 5.39 -6.35 -3.96
CA GLN A 91 6.31 -7.38 -3.44
C GLN A 91 7.76 -7.00 -3.66
N ALA A 92 8.11 -6.49 -4.84
CA ALA A 92 9.47 -6.02 -5.14
C ALA A 92 9.88 -4.84 -4.24
N ALA A 93 8.97 -3.89 -4.01
CA ALA A 93 9.23 -2.72 -3.17
C ALA A 93 9.50 -3.08 -1.70
N LEU A 94 8.82 -4.10 -1.18
CA LEU A 94 8.95 -4.53 0.22
C LEU A 94 9.91 -5.71 0.41
N GLY A 95 10.17 -6.51 -0.62
CA GLY A 95 10.84 -7.81 -0.53
C GLY A 95 12.29 -7.78 0.01
N LYS A 96 12.93 -6.61 0.05
CA LYS A 96 14.26 -6.47 0.64
C LYS A 96 14.22 -6.67 2.16
N ASN A 97 13.23 -6.11 2.85
CA ASN A 97 13.20 -6.05 4.31
C ASN A 97 11.95 -6.68 4.93
N PHE A 98 11.04 -7.19 4.09
CA PHE A 98 9.81 -7.84 4.51
C PHE A 98 9.62 -9.18 3.84
N ASP A 99 9.03 -10.13 4.57
CA ASP A 99 8.57 -11.42 4.05
C ASP A 99 7.05 -11.38 3.85
N LEU A 100 6.59 -11.76 2.67
CA LEU A 100 5.16 -11.96 2.41
C LEU A 100 4.69 -13.19 3.17
N LEU A 101 3.68 -13.01 4.03
CA LEU A 101 3.08 -14.09 4.82
C LEU A 101 1.82 -14.64 4.18
N ASP A 102 0.99 -13.75 3.63
CA ASP A 102 -0.32 -14.12 3.14
C ASP A 102 -0.88 -13.09 2.17
N LYS A 103 -1.84 -13.50 1.34
CA LYS A 103 -2.62 -12.62 0.47
C LYS A 103 -4.04 -13.14 0.31
N HIS A 104 -5.00 -12.22 0.26
CA HIS A 104 -6.41 -12.50 0.12
C HIS A 104 -7.09 -11.48 -0.79
N ASP A 105 -8.06 -11.95 -1.57
CA ASP A 105 -9.01 -11.07 -2.23
C ASP A 105 -10.12 -10.68 -1.25
N MET A 106 -10.40 -9.38 -1.20
CA MET A 106 -11.41 -8.80 -0.31
C MET A 106 -12.48 -8.10 -1.13
N PRO A 107 -13.49 -8.82 -1.62
CA PRO A 107 -14.58 -8.22 -2.34
C PRO A 107 -15.45 -7.36 -1.42
N LEU A 108 -15.83 -6.20 -1.91
CA LEU A 108 -16.75 -5.31 -1.21
C LEU A 108 -17.71 -4.62 -2.16
N LEU A 109 -18.90 -4.31 -1.67
CA LEU A 109 -19.93 -3.60 -2.40
C LEU A 109 -20.19 -2.26 -1.72
N ILE A 110 -19.96 -1.17 -2.45
CA ILE A 110 -20.27 0.19 -1.98
C ILE A 110 -21.53 0.66 -2.68
N ARG A 111 -22.52 1.08 -1.90
CA ARG A 111 -23.68 1.78 -2.45
C ARG A 111 -23.36 3.27 -2.57
N GLU A 112 -23.38 3.80 -3.79
CA GLU A 112 -23.26 5.24 -4.03
C GLU A 112 -24.62 5.94 -3.88
N HIS A 113 -25.66 5.37 -4.48
CA HIS A 113 -27.04 5.79 -4.35
C HIS A 113 -27.99 4.62 -4.64
N GLU A 114 -29.31 4.81 -4.62
CA GLU A 114 -30.31 3.72 -4.75
C GLU A 114 -30.20 2.88 -6.03
N ARG A 115 -29.61 3.43 -7.11
CA ARG A 115 -29.49 2.80 -8.44
C ARG A 115 -28.06 2.58 -8.89
N LYS A 116 -27.06 2.84 -8.02
CA LYS A 116 -25.64 2.72 -8.39
C LYS A 116 -24.84 2.11 -7.26
N TYR A 117 -24.09 1.08 -7.60
CA TYR A 117 -23.19 0.36 -6.70
C TYR A 117 -21.82 0.21 -7.37
N GLN A 118 -20.77 0.24 -6.57
CA GLN A 118 -19.44 -0.18 -6.98
C GLN A 118 -19.15 -1.54 -6.34
N TYR A 119 -18.81 -2.52 -7.19
CA TYR A 119 -18.22 -3.78 -6.74
C TYR A 119 -16.70 -3.69 -6.93
N ILE A 120 -15.96 -3.86 -5.85
CA ILE A 120 -14.51 -3.73 -5.83
C ILE A 120 -13.94 -5.01 -5.22
N VAL A 121 -12.87 -5.55 -5.83
CA VAL A 121 -12.09 -6.62 -5.24
C VAL A 121 -10.72 -6.03 -4.90
N SER A 122 -10.54 -5.63 -3.64
CA SER A 122 -9.24 -5.23 -3.14
C SER A 122 -8.43 -6.47 -2.78
N GLN A 123 -7.12 -6.42 -3.00
CA GLN A 123 -6.21 -7.43 -2.52
C GLN A 123 -5.61 -6.99 -1.19
N ALA A 124 -5.66 -7.85 -0.18
CA ALA A 124 -4.94 -7.68 1.08
C ALA A 124 -3.66 -8.52 1.02
N MET A 125 -2.53 -7.89 1.29
CA MET A 125 -1.22 -8.55 1.41
C MET A 125 -0.65 -8.29 2.79
N VAL A 126 -0.22 -9.36 3.46
CA VAL A 126 0.32 -9.33 4.82
C VAL A 126 1.81 -9.60 4.76
N PHE A 127 2.59 -8.69 5.31
CA PHE A 127 4.04 -8.78 5.35
C PHE A 127 4.54 -8.72 6.78
N ARG A 128 5.66 -9.41 7.05
CA ARG A 128 6.41 -9.30 8.30
C ARG A 128 7.75 -8.64 8.04
N ARG A 129 8.08 -7.60 8.80
CA ARG A 129 9.42 -7.01 8.78
C ARG A 129 10.43 -8.01 9.30
N ARG A 130 11.53 -8.21 8.55
CA ARG A 130 12.66 -9.05 9.00
C ARG A 130 13.32 -8.44 10.25
N LEU A 131 13.97 -9.31 11.00
CA LEU A 131 14.73 -8.93 12.21
C LEU A 131 16.01 -8.17 11.85
#